data_a8a0443b690878fe81fa540579519569
#
_entry.id   a8a0443b690878fe81fa540579519569
#
_cell.length_a   1.000
_cell.length_b   1.000
_cell.length_c   1.000
_cell.angle_alpha   90.00
_cell.angle_beta   90.00
_cell.angle_gamma   90.00
#
_symmetry.space_group_name_H-M   'P 1'
#
loop_
_entity.id
_entity.type
_entity.pdbx_description
1 polymer ?
#
loop_
_entity_poly.entity_id
_entity_poly.type
_entity_poly.pdbx_seq_one_letter_code
_entity_poly.pdbx_strand_id
1 'polypeptide(L)'
;MAVTVTSPQAASSGWIKNATSADASGCEVILAAPAAGTSIVVEHVVISSDSAISVTLGEGESTGAVESALIGPVTFAAGQTIAFPMTGRTQGMVLTAAKALTVDASGAGNICVWAQGKYK
;
A
#
# COMPACT_ATOMS: atom_id res chain seq x y z
N MET A 1 -2.96 13.87 5.10
CA MET A 1 -1.82 12.95 5.31
C MET A 1 -0.76 13.22 4.28
N ALA A 2 0.47 13.34 4.71
CA ALA A 2 1.59 13.55 3.80
C ALA A 2 2.45 12.29 3.76
N VAL A 3 2.47 11.62 2.63
CA VAL A 3 3.30 10.44 2.44
C VAL A 3 4.57 10.80 1.67
N THR A 4 5.70 10.29 2.13
CA THR A 4 6.95 10.36 1.39
C THR A 4 7.18 8.99 0.76
N VAL A 5 7.36 8.97 -0.55
CA VAL A 5 7.55 7.74 -1.30
C VAL A 5 8.91 7.76 -1.97
N THR A 6 9.66 6.69 -1.77
CA THR A 6 10.90 6.46 -2.49
C THR A 6 10.74 5.25 -3.40
N SER A 7 11.51 5.22 -4.48
CA SER A 7 11.42 4.17 -5.48
C SER A 7 12.78 3.54 -5.68
N PRO A 8 13.16 2.57 -4.84
CA PRO A 8 14.39 1.82 -5.07
C PRO A 8 14.36 1.17 -6.45
N GLN A 9 15.52 0.93 -7.02
CA GLN A 9 15.61 0.34 -8.34
C GLN A 9 15.04 -1.09 -8.30
N ALA A 10 14.07 -1.36 -9.16
CA ALA A 10 13.45 -2.66 -9.30
C ALA A 10 14.00 -3.40 -10.51
N ALA A 11 13.74 -4.69 -10.57
CA ALA A 11 13.99 -5.48 -11.77
C ALA A 11 13.11 -5.00 -12.93
N SER A 12 13.47 -5.38 -14.13
CA SER A 12 12.71 -5.04 -15.34
C SER A 12 11.22 -5.37 -15.17
N SER A 13 10.36 -4.43 -15.52
CA SER A 13 8.89 -4.53 -15.43
C SER A 13 8.35 -4.55 -13.99
N GLY A 14 9.22 -4.45 -12.99
CA GLY A 14 8.81 -4.41 -11.60
C GLY A 14 8.79 -3.01 -11.02
N TRP A 15 8.24 -2.92 -9.82
CA TRP A 15 8.27 -1.69 -9.04
C TRP A 15 8.55 -2.03 -7.57
N ILE A 16 9.20 -1.11 -6.88
CA ILE A 16 9.43 -1.17 -5.44
C ILE A 16 9.09 0.21 -4.89
N LYS A 17 8.31 0.26 -3.83
CA LYS A 17 7.97 1.52 -3.14
C LYS A 17 8.21 1.39 -1.66
N ASN A 18 8.73 2.44 -1.07
CA ASN A 18 8.84 2.61 0.35
C ASN A 18 8.13 3.91 0.71
N ALA A 19 7.00 3.80 1.37
CA ALA A 19 6.15 4.95 1.68
C ALA A 19 6.10 5.14 3.19
N THR A 20 6.36 6.36 3.64
CA THR A 20 6.27 6.70 5.05
C THR A 20 5.29 7.85 5.24
N SER A 21 4.56 7.83 6.35
CA SER A 21 3.63 8.88 6.68
C SER A 21 3.57 9.05 8.18
N ALA A 22 3.42 10.32 8.61
CA ALA A 22 3.24 10.67 10.01
C ALA A 22 1.87 11.25 10.28
N ASP A 23 0.99 11.27 9.29
CA ASP A 23 -0.31 11.94 9.37
C ASP A 23 -1.43 10.89 9.36
N ALA A 24 -2.53 11.25 10.01
CA ALA A 24 -3.61 10.34 10.32
C ALA A 24 -4.83 10.48 9.44
N SER A 25 -4.89 11.47 8.58
CA SER A 25 -6.14 11.77 7.89
C SER A 25 -6.07 11.50 6.39
N GLY A 26 -7.04 10.78 5.90
CA GLY A 26 -7.22 10.57 4.48
C GLY A 26 -6.38 9.45 3.90
N CYS A 27 -6.71 9.13 2.68
CA CYS A 27 -6.07 8.11 1.89
C CYS A 27 -4.92 8.71 1.08
N GLU A 28 -3.82 7.99 0.97
CA GLU A 28 -2.63 8.44 0.23
C GLU A 28 -2.25 7.45 -0.85
N VAL A 29 -1.73 7.97 -1.95
CA VAL A 29 -1.27 7.15 -3.07
C VAL A 29 0.16 6.69 -2.84
N ILE A 30 0.38 5.39 -2.87
CA ILE A 30 1.72 4.79 -2.83
C ILE A 30 2.27 4.63 -4.25
N LEU A 31 1.43 4.15 -5.15
CA LEU A 31 1.79 3.94 -6.54
C LEU A 31 0.64 4.47 -7.41
N ALA A 32 0.97 5.37 -8.33
CA ALA A 32 -0.01 6.03 -9.17
C ALA A 32 -0.77 5.04 -10.04
N ALA A 33 -2.01 5.40 -10.37
CA ALA A 33 -2.84 4.60 -11.27
C ALA A 33 -2.12 4.41 -12.62
N PRO A 34 -2.01 3.17 -13.11
CA PRO A 34 -1.41 2.92 -14.40
C PRO A 34 -2.37 3.32 -15.53
N ALA A 35 -1.91 3.18 -16.76
CA ALA A 35 -2.72 3.46 -17.94
C ALA A 35 -3.94 2.53 -17.99
N ALA A 36 -4.96 2.95 -18.72
CA ALA A 36 -6.15 2.14 -18.95
C ALA A 36 -5.75 0.76 -19.50
N GLY A 37 -6.36 -0.28 -18.96
CA GLY A 37 -6.06 -1.65 -19.36
C GLY A 37 -4.88 -2.29 -18.67
N THR A 38 -4.16 -1.53 -17.83
CA THR A 38 -3.02 -2.03 -17.07
C THR A 38 -3.39 -2.11 -15.59
N SER A 39 -2.98 -3.17 -14.93
CA SER A 39 -3.23 -3.38 -13.51
C SER A 39 -1.91 -3.46 -12.74
N ILE A 40 -1.92 -2.92 -11.53
CA ILE A 40 -0.83 -3.12 -10.56
C ILE A 40 -0.97 -4.52 -9.99
N VAL A 41 0.14 -5.23 -9.87
CA VAL A 41 0.21 -6.52 -9.16
C VAL A 41 1.10 -6.32 -7.96
N VAL A 42 0.58 -6.57 -6.77
CA VAL A 42 1.33 -6.48 -5.51
C VAL A 42 1.78 -7.87 -5.12
N GLU A 43 3.10 -8.06 -4.99
CA GLU A 43 3.68 -9.38 -4.71
C GLU A 43 4.16 -9.53 -3.28
N HIS A 44 4.50 -8.43 -2.63
CA HIS A 44 4.94 -8.47 -1.25
C HIS A 44 4.71 -7.11 -0.59
N VAL A 45 4.22 -7.14 0.63
CA VAL A 45 3.97 -5.93 1.42
C VAL A 45 4.48 -6.14 2.84
N VAL A 46 5.14 -5.14 3.39
CA VAL A 46 5.51 -5.09 4.80
C VAL A 46 5.04 -3.75 5.34
N ILE A 47 4.27 -3.78 6.41
CA ILE A 47 3.74 -2.58 7.04
C ILE A 47 4.23 -2.54 8.48
N SER A 48 4.72 -1.38 8.91
CA SER A 48 5.08 -1.14 10.30
C SER A 48 4.39 0.13 10.81
N SER A 49 4.13 0.17 12.11
CA SER A 49 3.54 1.33 12.77
C SER A 49 4.20 1.54 14.12
N ASP A 50 4.49 2.80 14.45
CA ASP A 50 5.00 3.14 15.77
C ASP A 50 3.88 3.36 16.80
N SER A 51 2.64 3.33 16.37
CA SER A 51 1.47 3.63 17.19
C SER A 51 0.41 2.55 17.07
N ALA A 52 -0.43 2.44 18.09
CA ALA A 52 -1.55 1.49 18.10
C ALA A 52 -2.70 2.02 17.24
N ILE A 53 -2.62 1.79 15.96
CA ILE A 53 -3.60 2.24 14.95
C ILE A 53 -3.91 1.11 13.97
N SER A 54 -4.96 1.29 13.18
CA SER A 54 -5.28 0.37 12.08
C SER A 54 -4.80 0.96 10.76
N VAL A 55 -4.33 0.09 9.87
CA VAL A 55 -3.87 0.49 8.53
C VAL A 55 -4.60 -0.35 7.50
N THR A 56 -5.10 0.30 6.47
CA THR A 56 -5.74 -0.35 5.32
C THR A 56 -4.92 -0.07 4.08
N LEU A 57 -4.56 -1.13 3.36
CA LEU A 57 -3.96 -1.03 2.04
C LEU A 57 -5.04 -1.34 1.02
N GLY A 58 -5.18 -0.53 0.00
CA GLY A 58 -6.25 -0.74 -0.95
C GLY A 58 -5.98 -0.18 -2.33
N GLU A 59 -7.01 -0.17 -3.14
CA GLU A 59 -6.96 0.40 -4.47
C GLU A 59 -7.93 1.57 -4.59
N GLY A 60 -7.49 2.61 -5.30
CA GLY A 60 -8.33 3.78 -5.55
C GLY A 60 -8.57 4.63 -4.32
N GLU A 61 -9.18 5.77 -4.54
CA GLU A 61 -9.55 6.71 -3.48
C GLU A 61 -10.96 7.20 -3.75
N SER A 62 -11.78 7.23 -2.71
CA SER A 62 -13.13 7.78 -2.78
C SER A 62 -13.40 8.56 -1.52
N THR A 63 -13.59 9.89 -1.65
CA THR A 63 -13.95 10.78 -0.55
C THR A 63 -12.95 10.71 0.61
N GLY A 64 -11.65 10.70 0.30
CA GLY A 64 -10.59 10.66 1.32
C GLY A 64 -10.38 9.30 1.97
N ALA A 65 -10.97 8.25 1.42
CA ALA A 65 -10.83 6.89 1.92
C ALA A 65 -10.38 5.96 0.80
N VAL A 66 -9.86 4.80 1.15
CA VAL A 66 -9.58 3.74 0.20
C VAL A 66 -10.89 3.32 -0.48
N GLU A 67 -10.90 3.26 -1.79
CA GLU A 67 -12.10 2.88 -2.54
C GLU A 67 -12.46 1.40 -2.31
N SER A 68 -11.46 0.52 -2.38
CA SER A 68 -11.61 -0.91 -2.12
C SER A 68 -10.43 -1.42 -1.32
N ALA A 69 -10.70 -2.02 -0.17
CA ALA A 69 -9.64 -2.57 0.68
C ALA A 69 -9.09 -3.87 0.09
N LEU A 70 -7.78 -3.98 0.05
CA LEU A 70 -7.08 -5.21 -0.35
C LEU A 70 -6.57 -5.95 0.88
N ILE A 71 -6.01 -5.21 1.83
CA ILE A 71 -5.52 -5.73 3.10
C ILE A 71 -6.07 -4.83 4.20
N GLY A 72 -6.75 -5.43 5.16
CA GLY A 72 -7.20 -4.71 6.34
C GLY A 72 -8.62 -4.17 6.29
N PRO A 73 -8.95 -3.35 7.28
CA PRO A 73 -7.99 -2.73 8.23
C PRO A 73 -7.32 -3.76 9.13
N VAL A 74 -6.02 -3.59 9.31
CA VAL A 74 -5.21 -4.42 10.20
C VAL A 74 -4.83 -3.58 11.41
N THR A 75 -5.11 -4.08 12.60
CA THR A 75 -4.78 -3.39 13.84
C THR A 75 -3.34 -3.68 14.24
N PHE A 76 -2.58 -2.62 14.46
CA PHE A 76 -1.18 -2.70 14.89
C PHE A 76 -1.05 -2.33 16.36
N ALA A 77 -0.18 -3.03 17.06
CA ALA A 77 0.35 -2.54 18.33
C ALA A 77 1.48 -1.55 18.04
N ALA A 78 1.78 -0.67 19.00
CA ALA A 78 2.91 0.25 18.85
C ALA A 78 4.21 -0.51 18.61
N GLY A 79 4.93 -0.14 17.55
CA GLY A 79 6.20 -0.76 17.20
C GLY A 79 6.07 -2.09 16.46
N GLN A 80 4.89 -2.45 16.00
CA GLN A 80 4.67 -3.71 15.31
C GLN A 80 4.97 -3.62 13.83
N THR A 81 5.53 -4.70 13.28
CA THR A 81 5.75 -4.88 11.85
C THR A 81 5.09 -6.18 11.41
N ILE A 82 4.31 -6.10 10.34
CA ILE A 82 3.64 -7.28 9.78
C ILE A 82 3.98 -7.39 8.30
N ALA A 83 4.38 -8.59 7.88
CA ALA A 83 4.67 -8.89 6.49
C ALA A 83 3.48 -9.64 5.87
N PHE A 84 3.17 -9.30 4.63
CA PHE A 84 2.09 -9.92 3.86
C PHE A 84 2.66 -10.49 2.57
N PRO A 85 3.27 -11.68 2.62
CA PRO A 85 3.79 -12.31 1.41
C PRO A 85 2.63 -12.86 0.58
N MET A 86 2.61 -12.51 -0.70
CA MET A 86 1.58 -12.97 -1.64
C MET A 86 2.16 -14.06 -2.54
N THR A 87 2.67 -15.10 -1.92
CA THR A 87 3.32 -16.19 -2.61
C THR A 87 2.36 -17.36 -2.79
N GLY A 88 2.78 -18.36 -3.55
CA GLY A 88 2.00 -19.54 -3.81
C GLY A 88 1.28 -19.46 -5.15
N ARG A 89 0.05 -19.92 -5.20
CA ARG A 89 -0.68 -20.06 -6.46
C ARG A 89 -1.07 -18.75 -7.12
N THR A 90 -1.26 -17.70 -6.34
CA THR A 90 -1.83 -16.47 -6.86
C THR A 90 -0.82 -15.52 -7.47
N GLN A 91 0.45 -15.68 -7.19
CA GLN A 91 1.52 -14.83 -7.72
C GLN A 91 1.28 -13.33 -7.46
N GLY A 92 0.61 -13.02 -6.37
CA GLY A 92 0.36 -11.65 -6.02
C GLY A 92 -1.11 -11.26 -6.07
N MET A 93 -1.37 -10.03 -5.70
CA MET A 93 -2.69 -9.42 -5.66
C MET A 93 -2.81 -8.48 -6.84
N VAL A 94 -3.78 -8.72 -7.73
CA VAL A 94 -4.00 -7.91 -8.92
C VAL A 94 -5.07 -6.86 -8.63
N LEU A 95 -4.71 -5.59 -8.75
CA LEU A 95 -5.66 -4.50 -8.60
C LEU A 95 -6.55 -4.38 -9.84
N THR A 96 -7.70 -3.75 -9.68
CA THR A 96 -8.55 -3.37 -10.81
C THR A 96 -7.75 -2.48 -11.75
N ALA A 97 -7.93 -2.65 -13.06
CA ALA A 97 -7.21 -1.88 -14.06
C ALA A 97 -7.37 -0.37 -13.83
N ALA A 98 -6.29 0.36 -14.03
CA ALA A 98 -6.23 1.81 -13.90
C ALA A 98 -6.53 2.35 -12.49
N LYS A 99 -6.34 1.52 -11.45
CA LYS A 99 -6.48 1.97 -10.05
C LYS A 99 -5.12 2.09 -9.39
N ALA A 100 -4.96 3.13 -8.56
CA ALA A 100 -3.76 3.39 -7.80
C ALA A 100 -3.69 2.45 -6.58
N LEU A 101 -2.48 2.17 -6.11
CA LEU A 101 -2.27 1.51 -4.82
C LEU A 101 -2.29 2.60 -3.74
N THR A 102 -3.16 2.43 -2.76
CA THR A 102 -3.41 3.45 -1.74
C THR A 102 -3.35 2.88 -0.34
N VAL A 103 -3.13 3.76 0.64
CA VAL A 103 -3.06 3.40 2.05
C VAL A 103 -3.80 4.42 2.89
N ASP A 104 -4.43 3.96 3.97
CA ASP A 104 -5.10 4.83 4.93
C ASP A 104 -4.83 4.31 6.35
N ALA A 105 -4.55 5.22 7.26
CA ALA A 105 -4.34 4.93 8.67
C ALA A 105 -5.48 5.51 9.49
N SER A 106 -5.89 4.81 10.54
CA SER A 106 -7.05 5.21 11.36
C SER A 106 -6.75 6.32 12.35
N GLY A 107 -5.49 6.62 12.59
CA GLY A 107 -5.10 7.60 13.60
C GLY A 107 -3.71 8.16 13.37
N ALA A 108 -3.29 9.07 14.26
CA ALA A 108 -1.97 9.69 14.19
C ALA A 108 -0.88 8.70 14.57
N GLY A 109 0.24 8.76 13.88
CA GLY A 109 1.39 7.92 14.11
C GLY A 109 2.20 7.76 12.84
N ASN A 110 3.42 7.26 12.98
CA ASN A 110 4.27 7.01 11.82
C ASN A 110 4.00 5.61 11.31
N ILE A 111 3.70 5.50 10.04
CA ILE A 111 3.60 4.22 9.36
C ILE A 111 4.64 4.15 8.25
N CYS A 112 5.09 2.93 7.97
CA CYS A 112 5.94 2.67 6.82
C CYS A 112 5.33 1.50 6.06
N VAL A 113 5.13 1.68 4.77
CA VAL A 113 4.65 0.62 3.88
C VAL A 113 5.73 0.36 2.85
N TRP A 114 6.27 -0.84 2.87
CA TRP A 114 7.19 -1.30 1.84
C TRP A 114 6.43 -2.30 0.95
N ALA A 115 6.45 -2.08 -0.33
CA ALA A 115 5.73 -2.93 -1.27
C ALA A 115 6.52 -3.12 -2.55
N GLN A 116 6.35 -4.27 -3.16
CA GLN A 116 6.94 -4.55 -4.47
C GLN A 116 5.97 -5.34 -5.32
N GLY A 117 6.16 -5.27 -6.62
CA GLY A 117 5.34 -6.01 -7.55
C GLY A 117 5.70 -5.72 -8.99
N LYS A 118 4.71 -5.90 -9.85
CA LYS A 118 4.84 -5.70 -11.30
C LYS A 118 3.54 -5.13 -11.86
N TYR A 119 3.51 -4.95 -13.15
CA TYR A 119 2.29 -4.57 -13.88
C TYR A 119 1.82 -5.71 -14.75
N LYS A 120 0.53 -5.73 -14.97
CA LYS A 120 -0.09 -6.77 -15.80
C LYS A 120 -1.01 -6.16 -16.86
#